data_9bc234290e30c5c4f67d95a0828b8907
#
_entry.id   9bc234290e30c5c4f67d95a0828b8907
#
_cell.length_a   1.000
_cell.length_b   1.000
_cell.length_c   1.000
_cell.angle_alpha   90.00
_cell.angle_beta   90.00
_cell.angle_gamma   90.00
#
_symmetry.space_group_name_H-M   'P 1'
#
loop_
_entity.id
_entity.type
_entity.pdbx_description
1 polymer ?
#
loop_
_entity_poly.entity_id
_entity_poly.type
_entity_poly.pdbx_seq_one_letter_code
_entity_poly.pdbx_strand_id
1 'polypeptide(L)' 'MSATKYDNGNTSALQVIDNEGTNKLTILQSPSFGKELMFTITDSDTATSVVVNDIETFRKIRDFLNESIHWMEA' A
#
# COMPACT_ATOMS: atom_id res chain seq x y z
N MET A 1 0.38 -15.38 3.58
CA MET A 1 0.34 -13.91 3.32
C MET A 1 1.18 -13.19 4.36
N SER A 2 1.93 -12.21 3.94
CA SER A 2 2.75 -11.43 4.86
C SER A 2 2.57 -9.94 4.56
N ALA A 3 2.70 -9.12 5.62
CA ALA A 3 2.73 -7.68 5.50
C ALA A 3 3.88 -7.17 6.36
N THR A 4 4.84 -6.51 5.74
CA THR A 4 6.06 -6.06 6.40
C THR A 4 6.26 -4.57 6.17
N LYS A 5 6.50 -3.85 7.25
CA LYS A 5 6.83 -2.43 7.17
C LYS A 5 8.33 -2.25 7.12
N TYR A 6 8.79 -1.42 6.20
CA TYR A 6 10.19 -1.01 6.07
C TYR A 6 10.30 0.48 6.34
N ASP A 7 11.30 0.87 7.09
CA ASP A 7 11.54 2.27 7.43
C ASP A 7 13.04 2.50 7.58
N ASN A 8 13.59 3.41 6.79
CA ASN A 8 15.02 3.75 6.86
C ASN A 8 15.27 5.20 7.28
N GLY A 9 14.26 5.84 7.90
CA GLY A 9 14.35 7.23 8.36
C GLY A 9 13.92 8.25 7.32
N ASN A 10 14.10 7.96 6.04
CA ASN A 10 13.69 8.86 4.95
C ASN A 10 12.55 8.31 4.12
N THR A 11 12.40 7.00 4.08
CA THR A 11 11.42 6.32 3.26
C THR A 11 10.73 5.26 4.10
N SER A 12 9.40 5.23 4.06
CA SER A 12 8.60 4.19 4.69
C SER A 12 7.84 3.44 3.63
N ALA A 13 7.76 2.14 3.78
CA ALA A 13 7.01 1.30 2.86
C ALA A 13 6.31 0.17 3.61
N LEU A 14 5.13 -0.19 3.14
CA LEU A 14 4.45 -1.40 3.56
C LEU A 14 4.40 -2.34 2.36
N GLN A 15 4.89 -3.55 2.53
CA GLN A 15 4.87 -4.55 1.48
C GLN A 15 4.01 -5.72 1.91
N VAL A 16 3.05 -6.07 1.06
CA VAL A 16 2.17 -7.21 1.26
C VAL A 16 2.44 -8.24 0.18
N ILE A 17 2.69 -9.48 0.59
CA ILE A 17 2.93 -10.59 -0.32
C ILE A 17 1.80 -11.59 -0.14
N ASP A 18 1.20 -12.06 -1.24
CA ASP A 18 0.11 -13.02 -1.18
C ASP A 18 0.58 -14.40 -0.71
N ASN A 19 -0.37 -15.32 -0.52
CA ASN A 19 -0.06 -16.65 0.00
C ASN A 19 0.82 -17.46 -0.94
N GLU A 20 0.77 -17.19 -2.22
CA GLU A 20 1.56 -17.91 -3.22
C GLU A 20 2.95 -17.31 -3.43
N GLY A 21 3.17 -16.11 -2.93
CA GLY A 21 4.44 -15.43 -3.07
C GLY A 21 4.69 -14.85 -4.46
N THR A 22 3.66 -14.82 -5.32
CA THR A 22 3.80 -14.37 -6.71
C THR A 22 3.45 -12.92 -6.93
N ASN A 23 2.53 -12.38 -6.12
CA ASN A 23 2.07 -11.01 -6.26
C ASN A 23 2.41 -10.20 -5.03
N LYS A 24 2.78 -8.95 -5.24
CA LYS A 24 3.10 -8.01 -4.17
C LYS A 24 2.33 -6.71 -4.33
N LEU A 25 1.88 -6.18 -3.21
CA LEU A 25 1.43 -4.80 -3.12
C LEU A 25 2.46 -4.03 -2.29
N THR A 26 2.99 -2.96 -2.82
CA THR A 26 3.89 -2.07 -2.09
C THR A 26 3.25 -0.69 -2.00
N ILE A 27 3.17 -0.16 -0.79
CA ILE A 27 2.74 1.21 -0.54
C ILE A 27 3.96 1.98 -0.09
N LEU A 28 4.39 2.95 -0.89
CA LEU A 28 5.64 3.66 -0.66
C LEU A 28 5.38 5.12 -0.33
N GLN A 29 5.96 5.56 0.78
CA GLN A 29 5.96 6.94 1.23
C GLN A 29 7.41 7.42 1.23
N SER A 30 7.70 8.46 0.44
CA SER A 30 9.06 9.01 0.35
C SER A 30 9.01 10.53 0.27
N PRO A 31 9.89 11.23 0.99
CA PRO A 31 10.01 12.68 0.86
C PRO A 31 10.31 13.15 -0.57
N SER A 32 10.94 12.29 -1.37
CA SER A 32 11.25 12.60 -2.77
C SER A 32 9.99 12.76 -3.62
N PHE A 33 8.87 12.19 -3.18
CA PHE A 33 7.61 12.27 -3.89
C PHE A 33 6.72 13.42 -3.40
N GLY A 34 7.19 14.21 -2.41
CA GLY A 34 6.36 15.23 -1.77
C GLY A 34 5.36 14.60 -0.81
N LYS A 35 4.11 15.06 -0.85
CA LYS A 35 3.04 14.55 0.02
C LYS A 35 2.16 13.57 -0.73
N GLU A 36 2.73 12.50 -1.22
CA GLU A 36 2.01 11.49 -1.97
C GLU A 36 2.48 10.09 -1.59
N LEU A 37 1.61 9.11 -1.84
CA LEU A 37 1.96 7.70 -1.71
C LEU A 37 1.84 7.01 -3.06
N MET A 38 2.74 6.09 -3.30
CA MET A 38 2.70 5.27 -4.50
C MET A 38 2.29 3.85 -4.13
N PHE A 39 1.23 3.35 -4.76
CA PHE A 39 0.75 1.99 -4.61
C PHE A 39 1.20 1.22 -5.85
N THR A 40 1.99 0.18 -5.66
CA THR A 40 2.51 -0.62 -6.77
C THR A 40 2.09 -2.07 -6.60
N ILE A 41 1.51 -2.64 -7.65
CA ILE A 41 1.20 -4.06 -7.70
C ILE A 41 2.19 -4.69 -8.67
N THR A 42 2.90 -5.71 -8.20
CA THR A 42 3.94 -6.40 -8.95
C THR A 42 3.61 -7.87 -9.02
N ASP A 43 3.67 -8.45 -10.21
CA ASP A 43 3.66 -9.89 -10.41
C ASP A 43 4.98 -10.34 -11.06
N SER A 44 5.05 -11.56 -11.59
CA SER A 44 6.27 -12.09 -12.17
C SER A 44 6.75 -11.32 -13.42
N ASP A 45 5.85 -10.64 -14.12
CA ASP A 45 6.14 -10.06 -15.43
C ASP A 45 5.98 -8.54 -15.47
N THR A 46 5.09 -7.97 -14.65
CA THR A 46 4.71 -6.56 -14.75
C THR A 46 4.65 -5.88 -13.40
N ALA A 47 4.76 -4.56 -13.42
CA ALA A 47 4.52 -3.72 -12.27
C ALA A 47 3.62 -2.54 -12.70
N THR A 48 2.59 -2.29 -11.93
CA THR A 48 1.65 -1.18 -12.19
C THR A 48 1.52 -0.34 -10.95
N SER A 49 1.58 0.99 -11.11
CA SER A 49 1.55 1.91 -9.98
C SER A 49 0.40 2.89 -10.10
N VAL A 50 -0.15 3.25 -8.96
CA VAL A 50 -1.11 4.34 -8.79
C VAL A 50 -0.54 5.29 -7.75
N VAL A 51 -0.48 6.58 -8.08
CA VAL A 51 -0.02 7.61 -7.15
C VAL A 51 -1.24 8.37 -6.61
N VAL A 52 -1.31 8.46 -5.30
CA VAL A 52 -2.38 9.18 -4.61
C VAL A 52 -1.75 10.35 -3.85
N ASN A 53 -2.15 11.58 -4.17
CA ASN A 53 -1.61 12.80 -3.56
C ASN A 53 -2.67 13.67 -2.91
N ASP A 54 -3.88 13.16 -2.74
CA ASP A 54 -5.01 13.87 -2.20
C ASP A 54 -5.43 13.27 -0.86
N ILE A 55 -5.40 14.07 0.21
CA ILE A 55 -5.71 13.58 1.55
C ILE A 55 -7.15 13.11 1.69
N GLU A 56 -8.08 13.72 0.96
CA GLU A 56 -9.48 13.28 1.02
C GLU A 56 -9.64 11.88 0.41
N THR A 57 -8.89 11.59 -0.64
CA THR A 57 -8.86 10.24 -1.22
C THR A 57 -8.29 9.23 -0.22
N PHE A 58 -7.23 9.60 0.51
CA PHE A 58 -6.67 8.74 1.55
C PHE A 58 -7.67 8.45 2.64
N ARG A 59 -8.42 9.46 3.07
CA ARG A 59 -9.45 9.28 4.09
C ARG A 59 -10.52 8.28 3.64
N LYS A 60 -10.90 8.35 2.37
CA LYS A 60 -11.86 7.39 1.79
C LYS A 60 -11.29 5.96 1.77
N ILE A 61 -10.03 5.81 1.40
CA ILE A 61 -9.35 4.50 1.43
C ILE A 61 -9.32 3.96 2.86
N ARG A 62 -8.90 4.80 3.81
CA ARG A 62 -8.87 4.44 5.23
C ARG A 62 -10.25 3.98 5.72
N ASP A 63 -11.27 4.75 5.43
CA ASP A 63 -12.62 4.47 5.89
C ASP A 63 -13.16 3.18 5.28
N PHE A 64 -12.90 2.96 4.01
CA PHE A 64 -13.27 1.72 3.34
C PHE A 64 -12.56 0.51 3.98
N LEU A 65 -11.27 0.64 4.27
CA LEU A 65 -10.51 -0.43 4.93
C LEU A 65 -11.05 -0.71 6.33
N ASN A 66 -11.39 0.32 7.08
CA ASN A 66 -11.99 0.16 8.42
C ASN A 66 -13.34 -0.57 8.34
N GLU A 67 -14.18 -0.22 7.40
CA GLU A 67 -15.44 -0.92 7.17
C GLU A 67 -15.21 -2.38 6.79
N SER A 68 -14.21 -2.62 5.96
CA SER A 68 -13.86 -3.98 5.53
C SER A 68 -13.39 -4.84 6.69
N ILE A 69 -12.64 -4.26 7.63
CA ILE A 69 -12.21 -4.98 8.84
C ILE A 69 -13.43 -5.44 9.63
N HIS A 70 -14.40 -4.55 9.85
CA HIS A 70 -15.63 -4.92 10.54
C HIS A 70 -16.38 -6.02 9.80
N TRP A 71 -16.47 -5.92 8.48
CA TRP A 71 -17.12 -6.93 7.67
C TRP A 71 -16.40 -8.29 7.80
N MET A 72 -15.06 -8.31 7.81
CA MET A 72 -14.28 -9.54 7.93
C MET A 72 -14.37 -10.16 9.32
N GLU A 73 -14.57 -9.36 10.34
CA GLU A 73 -14.70 -9.82 11.73
C GLU A 73 -16.10 -10.31 12.08
N ALA A 74 -17.07 -10.00 11.26
CA ALA A 74 -18.48 -10.33 11.53
C ALA A 74 -18.76 -11.84 11.46
#